data_4738ef2488d12bf463b00741daab7049
#
_entry.id   4738ef2488d12bf463b00741daab7049
#
_cell.length_a   1.000
_cell.length_b   1.000
_cell.length_c   1.000
_cell.angle_alpha   90.00
_cell.angle_beta   90.00
_cell.angle_gamma   90.00
#
_symmetry.space_group_name_H-M   'P 1'
#
loop_
_entity.id
_entity.type
_entity.pdbx_description
1 polymer ?
#
loop_
_entity_poly.entity_id
_entity_poly.type
_entity_poly.pdbx_seq_one_letter_code
_entity_poly.pdbx_strand_id
1 'polypeptide(L)'
;MDIVKTDKLVFEYIRRDEEGNPVDITTALDHVDIDVKQGEFVGILGHNGSGKSTFAKHLNAILYPTEGKVFVNDMDTMDESKLWDVRSSAGMVFQNPDNQIIGQVVEEDVGFGPENLGVPTKEIWERVEESLRAVDMIDYRMKSPNKLSGGQKQRVSIAGVLAMHPKCIILDEPTAMLDPSGRKEVIRAIRGLNDVEKMTVILITHYMDEVVHADRIFVMDKGKVVMQGTPKEIFSDVPTLTKLRLDVPGPTRIAWELKQKGLPLPDGILTCDELIREIQKCR
;
A
#
# COMPACT_ATOMS: atom_id res chain seq x y z
N MET A 1 -3.01 -9.01 17.36
CA MET A 1 -3.41 -10.04 16.40
C MET A 1 -2.82 -9.62 15.06
N ASP A 2 -2.17 -10.55 14.36
CA ASP A 2 -1.64 -10.25 13.03
C ASP A 2 -2.78 -10.39 12.02
N ILE A 3 -3.04 -9.34 11.25
CA ILE A 3 -4.06 -9.36 10.19
C ILE A 3 -3.51 -9.98 8.91
N VAL A 4 -2.20 -9.83 8.69
CA VAL A 4 -1.46 -10.47 7.61
C VAL A 4 -0.22 -11.13 8.20
N LYS A 5 0.07 -12.34 7.74
CA LYS A 5 1.28 -13.07 8.08
C LYS A 5 1.74 -13.92 6.90
N THR A 6 3.02 -13.85 6.57
CA THR A 6 3.63 -14.78 5.61
C THR A 6 4.68 -15.64 6.30
N ASP A 7 4.79 -16.88 5.88
CA ASP A 7 5.79 -17.84 6.37
C ASP A 7 6.56 -18.37 5.16
N LYS A 8 7.79 -17.90 5.01
CA LYS A 8 8.75 -18.26 3.94
C LYS A 8 8.09 -18.23 2.55
N LEU A 9 7.35 -17.17 2.26
CA LEU A 9 6.66 -17.03 1.00
C LEU A 9 7.63 -17.02 -0.18
N VAL A 10 7.50 -17.99 -1.08
CA VAL A 10 8.20 -18.05 -2.37
C VAL A 10 7.18 -17.99 -3.50
N PHE A 11 7.53 -17.24 -4.53
CA PHE A 11 6.73 -17.22 -5.75
C PHE A 11 7.60 -17.10 -7.00
N GLU A 12 7.30 -17.97 -7.97
CA GLU A 12 7.99 -18.04 -9.25
C GLU A 12 7.03 -17.80 -10.42
N TYR A 13 7.39 -16.88 -11.31
CA TYR A 13 6.77 -16.77 -12.60
C TYR A 13 7.37 -17.79 -13.54
N ILE A 14 6.56 -18.73 -14.04
CA ILE A 14 6.97 -19.77 -14.99
C ILE A 14 6.43 -19.40 -16.37
N ARG A 15 7.33 -19.06 -17.29
CA ARG A 15 6.99 -18.90 -18.69
C ARG A 15 7.05 -20.26 -19.37
N ARG A 16 5.99 -20.63 -20.08
CA ARG A 16 5.88 -21.91 -20.80
C ARG A 16 5.85 -21.65 -22.30
N ASP A 17 6.35 -22.62 -23.09
CA ASP A 17 6.18 -22.65 -24.54
C ASP A 17 4.77 -23.13 -24.96
N GLU A 18 4.53 -23.22 -26.27
CA GLU A 18 3.26 -23.71 -26.82
C GLU A 18 2.97 -25.16 -26.47
N GLU A 19 4.00 -25.95 -26.15
CA GLU A 19 3.91 -27.35 -25.73
C GLU A 19 3.71 -27.53 -24.22
N GLY A 20 3.73 -26.39 -23.46
CA GLY A 20 3.54 -26.37 -22.00
C GLY A 20 4.82 -26.60 -21.18
N ASN A 21 6.00 -26.71 -21.82
CA ASN A 21 7.28 -26.88 -21.13
C ASN A 21 7.75 -25.54 -20.54
N PRO A 22 8.35 -25.54 -19.34
CA PRO A 22 8.94 -24.33 -18.76
C PRO A 22 10.16 -23.87 -19.58
N VAL A 23 10.08 -22.63 -20.08
CA VAL A 23 11.17 -22.00 -20.87
C VAL A 23 11.99 -21.05 -20.00
N ASP A 24 11.35 -20.41 -19.02
CA ASP A 24 11.98 -19.45 -18.12
C ASP A 24 11.31 -19.48 -16.75
N ILE A 25 12.11 -19.43 -15.69
CA ILE A 25 11.62 -19.38 -14.30
C ILE A 25 12.25 -18.16 -13.65
N THR A 26 11.41 -17.24 -13.23
CA THR A 26 11.86 -16.03 -12.52
C THR A 26 11.29 -16.01 -11.11
N THR A 27 12.16 -16.15 -10.10
CA THR A 27 11.79 -16.05 -8.70
C THR A 27 11.49 -14.58 -8.37
N ALA A 28 10.22 -14.26 -8.13
CA ALA A 28 9.77 -12.92 -7.81
C ALA A 28 9.71 -12.65 -6.31
N LEU A 29 9.48 -13.68 -5.49
CA LEU A 29 9.55 -13.64 -4.03
C LEU A 29 10.39 -14.83 -3.55
N ASP A 30 11.29 -14.58 -2.60
CA ASP A 30 12.24 -15.57 -2.11
C ASP A 30 12.29 -15.55 -0.57
N HIS A 31 11.54 -16.45 0.07
CA HIS A 31 11.43 -16.64 1.52
C HIS A 31 11.04 -15.32 2.24
N VAL A 32 9.95 -14.69 1.82
CA VAL A 32 9.47 -13.44 2.41
C VAL A 32 8.66 -13.74 3.66
N ASP A 33 9.13 -13.18 4.78
CA ASP A 33 8.45 -13.20 6.08
C ASP A 33 8.05 -11.77 6.47
N ILE A 34 6.76 -11.51 6.48
CA ILE A 34 6.15 -10.23 6.89
C ILE A 34 4.95 -10.52 7.79
N ASP A 35 4.86 -9.81 8.90
CA ASP A 35 3.69 -9.76 9.76
C ASP A 35 3.15 -8.32 9.81
N VAL A 36 1.85 -8.15 9.79
CA VAL A 36 1.18 -6.84 9.93
C VAL A 36 0.11 -6.96 11.00
N LYS A 37 0.16 -6.08 12.00
CA LYS A 37 -0.79 -6.06 13.10
C LYS A 37 -2.06 -5.29 12.72
N GLN A 38 -3.16 -5.66 13.35
CA GLN A 38 -4.42 -4.93 13.17
C GLN A 38 -4.26 -3.45 13.59
N GLY A 39 -4.72 -2.54 12.73
CA GLY A 39 -4.61 -1.09 12.94
C GLY A 39 -3.24 -0.49 12.61
N GLU A 40 -2.25 -1.32 12.21
CA GLU A 40 -0.92 -0.85 11.85
C GLU A 40 -0.92 -0.19 10.46
N PHE A 41 -0.16 0.90 10.30
CA PHE A 41 0.18 1.47 9.00
C PHE A 41 1.58 1.01 8.60
N VAL A 42 1.65 0.14 7.61
CA VAL A 42 2.89 -0.45 7.11
C VAL A 42 3.24 0.12 5.74
N GLY A 43 4.48 0.57 5.57
CA GLY A 43 5.06 0.93 4.28
C GLY A 43 5.87 -0.23 3.70
N ILE A 44 5.72 -0.50 2.40
CA ILE A 44 6.58 -1.45 1.67
C ILE A 44 7.32 -0.68 0.57
N LEU A 45 8.63 -0.57 0.72
CA LEU A 45 9.51 0.14 -0.19
C LEU A 45 10.36 -0.83 -1.01
N GLY A 46 10.81 -0.38 -2.17
CA GLY A 46 11.72 -1.13 -3.03
C GLY A 46 11.71 -0.56 -4.45
N HIS A 47 12.76 -0.80 -5.21
CA HIS A 47 12.80 -0.39 -6.62
C HIS A 47 11.84 -1.23 -7.49
N ASN A 48 11.63 -0.81 -8.74
CA ASN A 48 10.81 -1.56 -9.69
C ASN A 48 11.40 -2.95 -9.93
N GLY A 49 10.53 -3.98 -9.88
CA GLY A 49 10.96 -5.38 -9.99
C GLY A 49 11.49 -6.00 -8.69
N SER A 50 11.40 -5.32 -7.54
CA SER A 50 11.81 -5.92 -6.24
C SER A 50 10.82 -6.93 -5.64
N GLY A 51 9.63 -7.13 -6.27
CA GLY A 51 8.63 -8.11 -5.83
C GLY A 51 7.41 -7.52 -5.11
N LYS A 52 7.33 -6.21 -4.83
CA LYS A 52 6.27 -5.56 -4.04
C LYS A 52 4.85 -5.85 -4.53
N SER A 53 4.57 -5.59 -5.82
CA SER A 53 3.23 -5.83 -6.39
C SER A 53 2.89 -7.33 -6.47
N THR A 54 3.90 -8.18 -6.61
CA THR A 54 3.73 -9.63 -6.52
C THR A 54 3.33 -10.02 -5.10
N PHE A 55 4.00 -9.47 -4.09
CA PHE A 55 3.65 -9.65 -2.68
C PHE A 55 2.22 -9.19 -2.40
N ALA A 56 1.85 -7.96 -2.82
CA ALA A 56 0.49 -7.44 -2.64
C ALA A 56 -0.60 -8.38 -3.16
N LYS A 57 -0.39 -8.96 -4.35
CA LYS A 57 -1.34 -9.88 -4.99
C LYS A 57 -1.53 -11.20 -4.23
N HIS A 58 -0.55 -11.62 -3.43
CA HIS A 58 -0.70 -12.78 -2.55
C HIS A 58 -1.59 -12.49 -1.35
N LEU A 59 -1.56 -11.24 -0.85
CA LEU A 59 -2.37 -10.85 0.30
C LEU A 59 -3.88 -10.79 0.00
N ASN A 60 -4.26 -10.66 -1.28
CA ASN A 60 -5.66 -10.71 -1.72
C ASN A 60 -6.00 -12.01 -2.46
N ALA A 61 -5.14 -13.04 -2.38
CA ALA A 61 -5.30 -14.33 -3.07
C ALA A 61 -5.56 -14.17 -4.59
N ILE A 62 -4.92 -13.19 -5.24
CA ILE A 62 -4.86 -13.07 -6.71
C ILE A 62 -3.77 -13.98 -7.25
N LEU A 63 -2.66 -14.11 -6.51
CA LEU A 63 -1.61 -15.07 -6.75
C LEU A 63 -1.52 -16.03 -5.56
N TYR A 64 -1.11 -17.26 -5.84
CA TYR A 64 -0.92 -18.30 -4.84
C TYR A 64 0.58 -18.60 -4.67
N PRO A 65 1.07 -18.86 -3.45
CA PRO A 65 2.45 -19.23 -3.19
C PRO A 65 2.91 -20.44 -4.03
N THR A 66 4.15 -20.39 -4.54
CA THR A 66 4.83 -21.59 -5.07
C THR A 66 5.30 -22.46 -3.90
N GLU A 67 5.83 -21.80 -2.83
CA GLU A 67 6.20 -22.44 -1.56
C GLU A 67 5.89 -21.47 -0.41
N GLY A 68 5.81 -22.02 0.81
CA GLY A 68 5.47 -21.24 2.00
C GLY A 68 3.97 -21.00 2.13
N LYS A 69 3.58 -20.05 2.97
CA LYS A 69 2.18 -19.76 3.27
C LYS A 69 1.91 -18.27 3.42
N VAL A 70 0.68 -17.88 3.13
CA VAL A 70 0.15 -16.55 3.38
C VAL A 70 -1.16 -16.67 4.15
N PHE A 71 -1.24 -15.97 5.27
CA PHE A 71 -2.43 -15.90 6.10
C PHE A 71 -2.97 -14.46 6.11
N VAL A 72 -4.28 -14.34 5.95
CA VAL A 72 -5.03 -13.08 6.05
C VAL A 72 -6.18 -13.30 7.02
N ASN A 73 -6.20 -12.54 8.10
CA ASN A 73 -7.18 -12.70 9.17
C ASN A 73 -7.29 -14.17 9.66
N ASP A 74 -6.13 -14.80 9.89
CA ASP A 74 -5.94 -16.21 10.26
C ASP A 74 -6.42 -17.25 9.22
N MET A 75 -6.80 -16.82 8.00
CA MET A 75 -7.20 -17.71 6.90
C MET A 75 -6.02 -17.95 5.96
N ASP A 76 -5.74 -19.21 5.62
CA ASP A 76 -4.75 -19.56 4.60
C ASP A 76 -5.29 -19.17 3.21
N THR A 77 -4.54 -18.38 2.46
CA THR A 77 -4.95 -17.93 1.11
C THR A 77 -5.04 -19.06 0.09
N MET A 78 -4.46 -20.22 0.39
CA MET A 78 -4.56 -21.44 -0.43
C MET A 78 -5.86 -22.22 -0.21
N ASP A 79 -6.64 -21.90 0.84
CA ASP A 79 -7.92 -22.53 1.10
C ASP A 79 -9.02 -21.95 0.20
N GLU A 80 -9.36 -22.64 -0.88
CA GLU A 80 -10.38 -22.20 -1.84
C GLU A 80 -11.75 -21.95 -1.17
N SER A 81 -12.07 -22.67 -0.10
CA SER A 81 -13.33 -22.48 0.65
C SER A 81 -13.39 -21.14 1.39
N LYS A 82 -12.23 -20.48 1.62
CA LYS A 82 -12.06 -19.20 2.30
C LYS A 82 -11.76 -18.02 1.37
N LEU A 83 -11.71 -18.27 0.07
CA LEU A 83 -11.27 -17.27 -0.90
C LEU A 83 -12.06 -15.94 -0.84
N TRP A 84 -13.38 -16.03 -0.68
CA TRP A 84 -14.24 -14.84 -0.55
C TRP A 84 -14.01 -14.11 0.79
N ASP A 85 -13.82 -14.85 1.87
CA ASP A 85 -13.55 -14.28 3.19
C ASP A 85 -12.17 -13.59 3.23
N VAL A 86 -11.16 -14.16 2.55
CA VAL A 86 -9.83 -13.55 2.38
C VAL A 86 -9.96 -12.25 1.60
N ARG A 87 -10.60 -12.25 0.43
CA ARG A 87 -10.75 -11.07 -0.44
C ARG A 87 -11.57 -9.96 0.18
N SER A 88 -12.60 -10.28 0.95
CA SER A 88 -13.38 -9.30 1.70
C SER A 88 -12.63 -8.75 2.90
N SER A 89 -11.73 -9.54 3.53
CA SER A 89 -10.93 -9.10 4.68
C SER A 89 -9.77 -8.19 4.28
N ALA A 90 -9.14 -8.43 3.12
CA ALA A 90 -8.01 -7.66 2.60
C ALA A 90 -8.36 -7.06 1.25
N GLY A 91 -8.92 -5.86 1.27
CA GLY A 91 -9.28 -5.13 0.06
C GLY A 91 -8.04 -4.57 -0.65
N MET A 92 -7.99 -4.68 -1.99
CA MET A 92 -6.84 -4.22 -2.79
C MET A 92 -7.22 -3.07 -3.71
N VAL A 93 -6.40 -2.02 -3.71
CA VAL A 93 -6.46 -0.89 -4.64
C VAL A 93 -5.25 -0.95 -5.57
N PHE A 94 -5.50 -0.93 -6.87
CA PHE A 94 -4.47 -1.04 -7.90
C PHE A 94 -3.88 0.33 -8.26
N GLN A 95 -2.71 0.29 -8.89
CA GLN A 95 -1.95 1.47 -9.34
C GLN A 95 -2.75 2.37 -10.29
N ASN A 96 -3.49 1.78 -11.23
CA ASN A 96 -4.29 2.52 -12.22
C ASN A 96 -5.78 2.42 -11.89
N PRO A 97 -6.43 3.51 -11.45
CA PRO A 97 -7.86 3.52 -11.14
C PRO A 97 -8.75 3.24 -12.36
N ASP A 98 -8.31 3.56 -13.58
CA ASP A 98 -9.08 3.29 -14.81
C ASP A 98 -9.25 1.78 -15.08
N ASN A 99 -8.38 0.94 -14.53
CA ASN A 99 -8.51 -0.52 -14.61
C ASN A 99 -9.41 -1.11 -13.52
N GLN A 100 -9.79 -0.30 -12.53
CA GLN A 100 -10.58 -0.74 -11.37
C GLN A 100 -12.01 -0.21 -11.42
N ILE A 101 -12.20 1.04 -11.85
CA ILE A 101 -13.52 1.68 -11.96
C ILE A 101 -14.26 1.13 -13.18
N ILE A 102 -15.45 0.56 -12.97
CA ILE A 102 -16.29 -0.05 -13.99
C ILE A 102 -17.67 0.61 -14.13
N GLY A 103 -18.11 1.31 -13.07
CA GLY A 103 -19.42 1.99 -13.01
C GLY A 103 -19.49 3.22 -13.91
N GLN A 104 -20.70 3.55 -14.35
CA GLN A 104 -20.95 4.79 -15.10
C GLN A 104 -21.19 6.00 -14.19
N VAL A 105 -21.60 5.75 -12.94
CA VAL A 105 -21.82 6.72 -11.87
C VAL A 105 -20.98 6.29 -10.66
N VAL A 106 -20.41 7.27 -9.96
CA VAL A 106 -19.52 7.03 -8.81
C VAL A 106 -20.18 6.16 -7.74
N GLU A 107 -21.43 6.45 -7.36
CA GLU A 107 -22.10 5.67 -6.31
C GLU A 107 -22.36 4.21 -6.71
N GLU A 108 -22.64 3.95 -7.99
CA GLU A 108 -22.84 2.60 -8.52
C GLU A 108 -21.53 1.80 -8.48
N ASP A 109 -20.44 2.46 -8.84
CA ASP A 109 -19.10 1.84 -8.78
C ASP A 109 -18.71 1.46 -7.34
N VAL A 110 -18.91 2.38 -6.39
CA VAL A 110 -18.63 2.13 -4.96
C VAL A 110 -19.55 1.06 -4.39
N GLY A 111 -20.81 0.99 -4.83
CA GLY A 111 -21.79 -0.01 -4.41
C GLY A 111 -21.54 -1.41 -4.97
N PHE A 112 -20.75 -1.54 -6.03
CA PHE A 112 -20.54 -2.81 -6.73
C PHE A 112 -19.91 -3.90 -5.84
N GLY A 113 -18.93 -3.54 -5.01
CA GLY A 113 -18.29 -4.48 -4.08
C GLY A 113 -19.27 -5.07 -3.05
N PRO A 114 -19.96 -4.25 -2.26
CA PRO A 114 -20.99 -4.73 -1.32
C PRO A 114 -22.11 -5.52 -1.99
N GLU A 115 -22.55 -5.15 -3.20
CA GLU A 115 -23.56 -5.90 -3.94
C GLU A 115 -23.11 -7.33 -4.24
N ASN A 116 -21.87 -7.51 -4.70
CA ASN A 116 -21.29 -8.83 -4.94
C ASN A 116 -21.11 -9.66 -3.66
N LEU A 117 -20.99 -9.02 -2.51
CA LEU A 117 -20.97 -9.67 -1.20
C LEU A 117 -22.37 -10.01 -0.66
N GLY A 118 -23.44 -9.69 -1.40
CA GLY A 118 -24.82 -9.96 -1.00
C GLY A 118 -25.33 -9.07 0.13
N VAL A 119 -24.73 -7.90 0.34
CA VAL A 119 -25.18 -6.93 1.34
C VAL A 119 -26.58 -6.42 0.99
N PRO A 120 -27.52 -6.27 1.95
CA PRO A 120 -28.88 -5.74 1.69
C PRO A 120 -28.81 -4.33 1.06
N THR A 121 -29.65 -4.06 0.06
CA THR A 121 -29.64 -2.82 -0.73
C THR A 121 -29.63 -1.54 0.14
N LYS A 122 -30.41 -1.52 1.23
CA LYS A 122 -30.43 -0.36 2.13
C LYS A 122 -29.06 -0.10 2.76
N GLU A 123 -28.41 -1.15 3.24
CA GLU A 123 -27.08 -1.10 3.86
C GLU A 123 -26.00 -0.74 2.83
N ILE A 124 -26.14 -1.18 1.56
CA ILE A 124 -25.21 -0.79 0.48
C ILE A 124 -25.13 0.74 0.39
N TRP A 125 -26.26 1.43 0.34
CA TRP A 125 -26.27 2.89 0.20
C TRP A 125 -25.74 3.63 1.42
N GLU A 126 -25.93 3.08 2.62
CA GLU A 126 -25.30 3.60 3.85
C GLU A 126 -23.78 3.47 3.77
N ARG A 127 -23.25 2.31 3.39
CA ARG A 127 -21.81 2.05 3.21
C ARG A 127 -21.19 2.89 2.10
N VAL A 128 -21.90 3.08 0.98
CA VAL A 128 -21.47 3.98 -0.13
C VAL A 128 -21.28 5.40 0.36
N GLU A 129 -22.28 5.94 1.09
CA GLU A 129 -22.21 7.29 1.62
C GLU A 129 -21.06 7.46 2.62
N GLU A 130 -20.89 6.54 3.57
CA GLU A 130 -19.82 6.54 4.56
C GLU A 130 -18.44 6.50 3.87
N SER A 131 -18.27 5.58 2.92
CA SER A 131 -17.00 5.41 2.21
C SER A 131 -16.64 6.63 1.35
N LEU A 132 -17.60 7.24 0.66
CA LEU A 132 -17.38 8.46 -0.10
C LEU A 132 -17.04 9.65 0.79
N ARG A 133 -17.63 9.75 1.99
CA ARG A 133 -17.28 10.79 2.99
C ARG A 133 -15.87 10.59 3.51
N ALA A 134 -15.46 9.35 3.82
CA ALA A 134 -14.13 9.03 4.34
C ALA A 134 -12.98 9.46 3.41
N VAL A 135 -13.25 9.55 2.10
CA VAL A 135 -12.26 9.97 1.09
C VAL A 135 -12.54 11.34 0.46
N ASP A 136 -13.42 12.15 1.04
CA ASP A 136 -13.82 13.49 0.53
C ASP A 136 -14.38 13.45 -0.91
N MET A 137 -15.20 12.44 -1.24
CA MET A 137 -15.80 12.28 -2.57
C MET A 137 -17.31 12.32 -2.61
N ILE A 138 -17.99 12.62 -1.50
CA ILE A 138 -19.47 12.61 -1.41
C ILE A 138 -20.13 13.56 -2.41
N ASP A 139 -19.57 14.74 -2.66
CA ASP A 139 -20.11 15.73 -3.60
C ASP A 139 -20.00 15.27 -5.07
N TYR A 140 -19.28 14.21 -5.31
CA TYR A 140 -19.09 13.60 -6.64
C TYR A 140 -19.93 12.36 -6.86
N ARG A 141 -20.76 11.97 -5.87
CA ARG A 141 -21.55 10.74 -5.82
C ARG A 141 -22.31 10.47 -7.14
N MET A 142 -22.98 11.48 -7.69
CA MET A 142 -23.80 11.36 -8.91
C MET A 142 -23.03 11.67 -10.20
N LYS A 143 -21.70 11.88 -10.13
CA LYS A 143 -20.89 12.17 -11.31
C LYS A 143 -20.46 10.92 -12.03
N SER A 144 -20.21 11.07 -13.35
CA SER A 144 -19.52 10.03 -14.10
C SER A 144 -18.02 10.02 -13.75
N PRO A 145 -17.42 8.85 -13.50
CA PRO A 145 -15.98 8.72 -13.25
C PRO A 145 -15.11 9.32 -14.36
N ASN A 146 -15.58 9.33 -15.60
CA ASN A 146 -14.85 9.91 -16.73
C ASN A 146 -14.67 11.45 -16.63
N LYS A 147 -15.41 12.12 -15.75
CA LYS A 147 -15.30 13.56 -15.48
C LYS A 147 -14.44 13.89 -14.27
N LEU A 148 -13.81 12.89 -13.67
CA LEU A 148 -12.97 13.03 -12.48
C LEU A 148 -11.49 13.15 -12.86
N SER A 149 -10.72 13.89 -12.05
CA SER A 149 -9.25 13.88 -12.12
C SER A 149 -8.69 12.52 -11.68
N GLY A 150 -7.43 12.23 -12.02
CA GLY A 150 -6.78 10.99 -11.59
C GLY A 150 -6.82 10.77 -10.07
N GLY A 151 -6.53 11.81 -9.27
CA GLY A 151 -6.61 11.75 -7.82
C GLY A 151 -8.02 11.51 -7.28
N GLN A 152 -9.03 12.09 -7.93
CA GLN A 152 -10.44 11.84 -7.62
C GLN A 152 -10.84 10.40 -7.95
N LYS A 153 -10.45 9.88 -9.11
CA LYS A 153 -10.67 8.48 -9.49
C LYS A 153 -10.03 7.53 -8.48
N GLN A 154 -8.79 7.81 -8.08
CA GLN A 154 -8.10 6.99 -7.10
C GLN A 154 -8.83 6.96 -5.75
N ARG A 155 -9.35 8.11 -5.28
CA ARG A 155 -10.15 8.17 -4.06
C ARG A 155 -11.48 7.41 -4.20
N VAL A 156 -12.12 7.44 -5.37
CA VAL A 156 -13.31 6.61 -5.65
C VAL A 156 -12.96 5.13 -5.60
N SER A 157 -11.84 4.70 -6.20
CA SER A 157 -11.37 3.31 -6.11
C SER A 157 -11.12 2.87 -4.66
N ILE A 158 -10.56 3.76 -3.82
CA ILE A 158 -10.41 3.51 -2.38
C ILE A 158 -11.78 3.37 -1.72
N ALA A 159 -12.74 4.26 -2.01
CA ALA A 159 -14.10 4.19 -1.47
C ALA A 159 -14.80 2.87 -1.83
N GLY A 160 -14.65 2.39 -3.07
CA GLY A 160 -15.19 1.10 -3.51
C GLY A 160 -14.67 -0.08 -2.70
N VAL A 161 -13.39 -0.04 -2.33
CA VAL A 161 -12.81 -1.05 -1.44
C VAL A 161 -13.31 -0.89 -0.01
N LEU A 162 -13.39 0.32 0.52
CA LEU A 162 -13.88 0.60 1.88
C LEU A 162 -15.33 0.16 2.10
N ALA A 163 -16.18 0.32 1.09
CA ALA A 163 -17.60 -0.06 1.16
C ALA A 163 -17.80 -1.58 1.42
N MET A 164 -16.81 -2.40 1.13
CA MET A 164 -16.80 -3.82 1.49
C MET A 164 -16.52 -4.07 2.98
N HIS A 165 -16.17 -3.03 3.76
CA HIS A 165 -15.77 -3.09 5.18
C HIS A 165 -14.59 -4.06 5.43
N PRO A 166 -13.47 -3.92 4.70
CA PRO A 166 -12.32 -4.79 4.88
C PRO A 166 -11.64 -4.52 6.23
N LYS A 167 -10.91 -5.51 6.76
CA LYS A 167 -10.07 -5.36 7.97
C LYS A 167 -8.71 -4.73 7.64
N CYS A 168 -8.27 -4.84 6.39
CA CYS A 168 -7.02 -4.31 5.89
C CYS A 168 -7.20 -3.78 4.47
N ILE A 169 -6.60 -2.64 4.16
CA ILE A 169 -6.51 -2.12 2.80
C ILE A 169 -5.06 -2.22 2.29
N ILE A 170 -4.90 -2.80 1.10
CA ILE A 170 -3.63 -2.93 0.40
C ILE A 170 -3.63 -1.97 -0.77
N LEU A 171 -2.67 -1.06 -0.81
CA LEU A 171 -2.58 -0.01 -1.82
C LEU A 171 -1.29 -0.21 -2.61
N ASP A 172 -1.41 -0.68 -3.86
CA ASP A 172 -0.27 -0.92 -4.74
C ASP A 172 0.02 0.31 -5.59
N GLU A 173 1.00 1.11 -5.16
CA GLU A 173 1.43 2.37 -5.79
C GLU A 173 0.27 3.34 -6.13
N PRO A 174 -0.63 3.65 -5.18
CA PRO A 174 -1.88 4.36 -5.46
C PRO A 174 -1.70 5.79 -5.97
N THR A 175 -0.49 6.33 -5.92
CA THR A 175 -0.17 7.72 -6.26
C THR A 175 0.76 7.85 -7.46
N ALA A 176 1.23 6.74 -8.04
CA ALA A 176 2.26 6.74 -9.07
C ALA A 176 1.86 7.51 -10.35
N MET A 177 0.57 7.56 -10.67
CA MET A 177 0.04 8.23 -11.87
C MET A 177 -0.54 9.63 -11.58
N LEU A 178 -0.31 10.19 -10.38
CA LEU A 178 -0.91 11.43 -9.94
C LEU A 178 0.08 12.60 -9.95
N ASP A 179 -0.45 13.79 -10.20
CA ASP A 179 0.25 15.04 -9.97
C ASP A 179 0.52 15.27 -8.46
N PRO A 180 1.42 16.19 -8.08
CA PRO A 180 1.77 16.39 -6.67
C PRO A 180 0.58 16.78 -5.76
N SER A 181 -0.44 17.46 -6.29
CA SER A 181 -1.63 17.83 -5.52
C SER A 181 -2.51 16.61 -5.25
N GLY A 182 -2.84 15.85 -6.31
CA GLY A 182 -3.63 14.62 -6.21
C GLY A 182 -2.97 13.59 -5.29
N ARG A 183 -1.63 13.47 -5.33
CA ARG A 183 -0.88 12.60 -4.44
C ARG A 183 -1.09 12.98 -2.96
N LYS A 184 -0.97 14.28 -2.62
CA LYS A 184 -1.18 14.75 -1.25
C LYS A 184 -2.61 14.48 -0.76
N GLU A 185 -3.60 14.64 -1.63
CA GLU A 185 -5.00 14.38 -1.30
C GLU A 185 -5.24 12.89 -1.01
N VAL A 186 -4.73 11.99 -1.86
CA VAL A 186 -4.86 10.54 -1.67
C VAL A 186 -4.14 10.09 -0.39
N ILE A 187 -2.90 10.53 -0.16
CA ILE A 187 -2.17 10.18 1.08
C ILE A 187 -2.87 10.71 2.32
N ARG A 188 -3.46 11.91 2.26
CA ARG A 188 -4.26 12.45 3.38
C ARG A 188 -5.48 11.57 3.68
N ALA A 189 -6.22 11.13 2.63
CA ALA A 189 -7.35 10.23 2.80
C ALA A 189 -6.91 8.90 3.43
N ILE A 190 -5.85 8.26 2.91
CA ILE A 190 -5.29 7.00 3.44
C ILE A 190 -4.90 7.15 4.92
N ARG A 191 -4.24 8.24 5.28
CA ARG A 191 -3.88 8.51 6.69
C ARG A 191 -5.11 8.69 7.57
N GLY A 192 -6.13 9.40 7.08
CA GLY A 192 -7.39 9.55 7.79
C GLY A 192 -8.03 8.20 8.15
N LEU A 193 -8.00 7.24 7.22
CA LEU A 193 -8.51 5.89 7.47
C LEU A 193 -7.76 5.16 8.59
N ASN A 194 -6.45 5.31 8.66
CA ASN A 194 -5.66 4.69 9.73
C ASN A 194 -5.79 5.46 11.06
N ASP A 195 -5.60 6.79 11.03
CA ASP A 195 -5.57 7.62 12.24
C ASP A 195 -6.92 7.65 12.98
N VAL A 196 -8.04 7.78 12.22
CA VAL A 196 -9.39 7.97 12.76
C VAL A 196 -10.14 6.64 12.87
N GLU A 197 -10.17 5.86 11.79
CA GLU A 197 -10.97 4.63 11.71
C GLU A 197 -10.21 3.37 12.18
N LYS A 198 -8.91 3.52 12.49
CA LYS A 198 -8.03 2.42 12.92
C LYS A 198 -7.95 1.28 11.88
N MET A 199 -8.15 1.62 10.61
CA MET A 199 -7.98 0.70 9.50
C MET A 199 -6.53 0.24 9.40
N THR A 200 -6.31 -1.05 9.19
CA THR A 200 -4.97 -1.55 8.84
C THR A 200 -4.62 -1.15 7.42
N VAL A 201 -3.47 -0.53 7.22
CA VAL A 201 -3.02 -0.03 5.91
C VAL A 201 -1.69 -0.67 5.53
N ILE A 202 -1.63 -1.23 4.34
CA ILE A 202 -0.38 -1.66 3.68
C ILE A 202 -0.20 -0.80 2.44
N LEU A 203 0.75 0.15 2.51
CA LEU A 203 1.05 1.07 1.42
C LEU A 203 2.34 0.66 0.71
N ILE A 204 2.21 0.22 -0.54
CA ILE A 204 3.34 -0.03 -1.43
C ILE A 204 3.59 1.24 -2.22
N THR A 205 4.81 1.76 -2.14
CA THR A 205 5.19 2.97 -2.86
C THR A 205 6.70 3.01 -3.13
N HIS A 206 7.10 3.83 -4.07
CA HIS A 206 8.48 4.23 -4.30
C HIS A 206 8.75 5.69 -3.87
N TYR A 207 7.76 6.36 -3.26
CA TYR A 207 7.88 7.72 -2.73
C TYR A 207 8.09 7.68 -1.22
N MET A 208 9.28 8.08 -0.78
CA MET A 208 9.69 7.98 0.63
C MET A 208 8.84 8.85 1.55
N ASP A 209 8.42 10.03 1.06
CA ASP A 209 7.60 10.98 1.84
C ASP A 209 6.21 10.43 2.21
N GLU A 210 5.73 9.41 1.51
CA GLU A 210 4.40 8.83 1.75
C GLU A 210 4.36 7.92 2.99
N VAL A 211 5.52 7.39 3.39
CA VAL A 211 5.66 6.43 4.50
C VAL A 211 6.40 6.98 5.72
N VAL A 212 6.73 8.29 5.73
CA VAL A 212 7.40 8.93 6.88
C VAL A 212 6.59 8.86 8.19
N HIS A 213 5.30 8.63 8.10
CA HIS A 213 4.38 8.50 9.22
C HIS A 213 3.87 7.06 9.41
N ALA A 214 4.41 6.09 8.69
CA ALA A 214 4.09 4.69 8.91
C ALA A 214 4.60 4.24 10.30
N ASP A 215 3.96 3.22 10.87
CA ASP A 215 4.43 2.61 12.11
C ASP A 215 5.69 1.79 11.84
N ARG A 216 5.71 1.10 10.68
CA ARG A 216 6.81 0.22 10.27
C ARG A 216 6.99 0.22 8.76
N ILE A 217 8.23 0.05 8.32
CA ILE A 217 8.61 -0.05 6.91
C ILE A 217 9.34 -1.37 6.69
N PHE A 218 8.97 -2.05 5.60
CA PHE A 218 9.74 -3.14 5.02
C PHE A 218 10.37 -2.68 3.72
N VAL A 219 11.66 -2.96 3.54
CA VAL A 219 12.37 -2.67 2.28
C VAL A 219 12.62 -3.99 1.55
N MET A 220 12.15 -4.06 0.31
CA MET A 220 12.30 -5.23 -0.55
C MET A 220 13.35 -4.99 -1.63
N ASP A 221 14.21 -5.95 -1.83
CA ASP A 221 15.15 -6.04 -2.95
C ASP A 221 15.23 -7.48 -3.46
N LYS A 222 15.12 -7.65 -4.79
CA LYS A 222 15.22 -8.97 -5.46
C LYS A 222 14.39 -10.07 -4.81
N GLY A 223 13.13 -9.75 -4.50
CA GLY A 223 12.19 -10.70 -3.92
C GLY A 223 12.36 -10.98 -2.42
N LYS A 224 13.27 -10.30 -1.72
CA LYS A 224 13.54 -10.48 -0.28
C LYS A 224 13.25 -9.23 0.52
N VAL A 225 12.90 -9.40 1.79
CA VAL A 225 12.94 -8.31 2.78
C VAL A 225 14.38 -8.15 3.24
N VAL A 226 14.98 -6.99 2.95
CA VAL A 226 16.39 -6.71 3.27
C VAL A 226 16.56 -5.75 4.45
N MET A 227 15.53 -4.96 4.78
CA MET A 227 15.46 -4.10 5.97
C MET A 227 14.03 -4.06 6.49
N GLN A 228 13.90 -3.92 7.81
CA GLN A 228 12.62 -3.61 8.47
C GLN A 228 12.88 -2.75 9.70
N GLY A 229 11.95 -1.86 10.00
CA GLY A 229 12.05 -0.97 11.16
C GLY A 229 11.09 0.20 11.09
N THR A 230 11.19 1.11 12.04
CA THR A 230 10.47 2.38 12.01
C THR A 230 11.00 3.28 10.87
N PRO A 231 10.22 4.27 10.40
CA PRO A 231 10.72 5.24 9.40
C PRO A 231 12.04 5.90 9.81
N LYS A 232 12.20 6.22 11.10
CA LYS A 232 13.45 6.81 11.61
C LYS A 232 14.65 5.88 11.47
N GLU A 233 14.49 4.61 11.82
CA GLU A 233 15.56 3.60 11.70
C GLU A 233 15.93 3.39 10.22
N ILE A 234 14.93 3.18 9.36
CA ILE A 234 15.15 2.91 7.93
C ILE A 234 15.82 4.11 7.23
N PHE A 235 15.28 5.31 7.38
CA PHE A 235 15.80 6.48 6.68
C PHE A 235 17.07 7.07 7.28
N SER A 236 17.48 6.62 8.47
CA SER A 236 18.80 6.98 9.04
C SER A 236 19.96 6.30 8.30
N ASP A 237 19.74 5.16 7.65
CA ASP A 237 20.78 4.46 6.89
C ASP A 237 20.77 4.86 5.42
N VAL A 238 21.06 6.16 5.16
CA VAL A 238 21.17 6.74 3.81
C VAL A 238 22.12 5.95 2.90
N PRO A 239 23.32 5.51 3.35
CA PRO A 239 24.24 4.76 2.51
C PRO A 239 23.66 3.42 2.02
N THR A 240 22.98 2.66 2.88
CA THR A 240 22.37 1.37 2.49
C THR A 240 21.21 1.57 1.53
N LEU A 241 20.32 2.54 1.80
CA LEU A 241 19.20 2.85 0.89
C LEU A 241 19.70 3.28 -0.50
N THR A 242 20.76 4.10 -0.55
CA THR A 242 21.39 4.51 -1.82
C THR A 242 21.94 3.30 -2.60
N LYS A 243 22.57 2.33 -1.93
CA LYS A 243 23.04 1.07 -2.56
C LYS A 243 21.87 0.26 -3.12
N LEU A 244 20.72 0.26 -2.44
CA LEU A 244 19.47 -0.37 -2.87
C LEU A 244 18.72 0.45 -3.96
N ARG A 245 19.32 1.53 -4.46
CA ARG A 245 18.73 2.45 -5.45
C ARG A 245 17.42 3.09 -4.96
N LEU A 246 17.31 3.27 -3.65
CA LEU A 246 16.22 4.00 -3.01
C LEU A 246 16.71 5.37 -2.57
N ASP A 247 15.79 6.31 -2.61
CA ASP A 247 16.01 7.65 -2.07
C ASP A 247 15.65 7.70 -0.58
N VAL A 248 15.79 8.86 0.02
CA VAL A 248 15.33 9.18 1.37
C VAL A 248 14.48 10.45 1.31
N PRO A 249 13.64 10.73 2.31
CA PRO A 249 12.89 11.99 2.37
C PRO A 249 13.83 13.20 2.18
N GLY A 250 13.34 14.23 1.48
CA GLY A 250 14.14 15.43 1.20
C GLY A 250 14.82 16.03 2.44
N PRO A 251 14.09 16.24 3.57
CA PRO A 251 14.69 16.73 4.81
C PRO A 251 15.80 15.81 5.36
N THR A 252 15.63 14.49 5.25
CA THR A 252 16.64 13.51 5.66
C THR A 252 17.93 13.66 4.83
N ARG A 253 17.79 13.78 3.51
CA ARG A 253 18.94 13.98 2.61
C ARG A 253 19.70 15.25 2.96
N ILE A 254 18.99 16.36 3.13
CA ILE A 254 19.60 17.65 3.51
C ILE A 254 20.31 17.53 4.87
N ALA A 255 19.68 16.93 5.86
CA ALA A 255 20.27 16.71 7.18
C ALA A 255 21.55 15.88 7.09
N TRP A 256 21.52 14.79 6.34
CA TRP A 256 22.67 13.92 6.11
C TRP A 256 23.84 14.66 5.45
N GLU A 257 23.58 15.43 4.39
CA GLU A 257 24.61 16.23 3.69
C GLU A 257 25.22 17.32 4.58
N LEU A 258 24.39 18.01 5.38
CA LEU A 258 24.86 19.01 6.35
C LEU A 258 25.72 18.36 7.44
N LYS A 259 25.34 17.18 7.92
CA LYS A 259 26.14 16.40 8.88
C LYS A 259 27.51 16.02 8.32
N GLN A 260 27.61 15.61 7.05
CA GLN A 260 28.89 15.34 6.37
C GLN A 260 29.78 16.60 6.28
N LYS A 261 29.19 17.79 6.31
CA LYS A 261 29.89 19.09 6.32
C LYS A 261 30.20 19.61 7.73
N GLY A 262 29.93 18.81 8.77
CA GLY A 262 30.29 19.10 10.15
C GLY A 262 29.21 19.74 11.00
N LEU A 263 27.96 19.91 10.51
CA LEU A 263 26.87 20.30 11.39
C LEU A 263 26.47 19.15 12.33
N PRO A 264 26.30 19.40 13.66
CA PRO A 264 25.96 18.34 14.63
C PRO A 264 24.45 18.03 14.63
N LEU A 265 23.94 17.55 13.47
CA LEU A 265 22.54 17.16 13.33
C LEU A 265 22.32 15.70 13.73
N PRO A 266 21.21 15.36 14.40
CA PRO A 266 20.85 13.98 14.70
C PRO A 266 20.47 13.19 13.43
N ASP A 267 20.52 11.87 13.53
CA ASP A 267 19.96 10.99 12.50
C ASP A 267 18.43 10.89 12.64
N GLY A 268 17.72 10.44 11.60
CA GLY A 268 16.29 10.20 11.65
C GLY A 268 15.42 11.46 11.57
N ILE A 269 15.93 12.54 10.98
CA ILE A 269 15.12 13.71 10.61
C ILE A 269 14.29 13.32 9.40
N LEU A 270 12.96 13.36 9.51
CA LEU A 270 12.04 12.94 8.47
C LEU A 270 11.25 14.09 7.83
N THR A 271 11.03 15.17 8.58
CA THR A 271 10.17 16.28 8.16
C THR A 271 10.92 17.61 8.08
N CYS A 272 10.41 18.55 7.29
CA CYS A 272 10.97 19.91 7.22
C CYS A 272 10.94 20.61 8.58
N ASP A 273 9.87 20.41 9.36
CA ASP A 273 9.74 21.04 10.69
C ASP A 273 10.77 20.49 11.69
N GLU A 274 11.08 19.19 11.62
CA GLU A 274 12.17 18.60 12.41
C GLU A 274 13.52 19.19 11.98
N LEU A 275 13.79 19.26 10.68
CA LEU A 275 15.04 19.81 10.15
C LEU A 275 15.25 21.27 10.58
N ILE A 276 14.23 22.11 10.45
CA ILE A 276 14.29 23.53 10.86
C ILE A 276 14.59 23.63 12.35
N ARG A 277 13.91 22.86 13.19
CA ARG A 277 14.14 22.87 14.65
C ARG A 277 15.57 22.47 15.01
N GLU A 278 16.11 21.46 14.39
CA GLU A 278 17.47 20.99 14.70
C GLU A 278 18.54 21.96 14.18
N ILE A 279 18.36 22.59 13.01
CA ILE A 279 19.25 23.63 12.52
C ILE A 279 19.27 24.86 13.45
N GLN A 280 18.11 25.25 13.99
CA GLN A 280 18.01 26.37 14.93
C GLN A 280 18.77 26.13 16.24
N LYS A 281 18.89 24.88 16.68
CA LYS A 281 19.69 24.49 17.87
C LYS A 281 21.21 24.56 17.62
N CYS A 282 21.64 24.53 16.36
CA CYS A 282 23.06 24.63 15.99
C CYS A 282 23.58 26.08 15.93
N ARG A 283 22.73 27.06 16.15
CA ARG A 283 23.09 28.48 16.24
C ARG A 283 23.41 28.88 17.69
#